data_353369f45303f0205a58cc15efac32a5
#
_entry.id   353369f45303f0205a58cc15efac32a5
#
_cell.length_a   1.000
_cell.length_b   1.000
_cell.length_c   1.000
_cell.angle_alpha   90.00
_cell.angle_beta   90.00
_cell.angle_gamma   90.00
#
_symmetry.space_group_name_H-M   'P 1'
#
loop_
_entity.id
_entity.type
_entity.pdbx_description
1 polymer ?
#
loop_
_entity_poly.entity_id
_entity_poly.type
_entity_poly.pdbx_seq_one_letter_code
_entity_poly.pdbx_strand_id
1 'polypeptide(L)'
;MIASAFAVFNPSVVVPAVTHGWSITGAAAIERTRTGGAIAQLTRILGPEPAGIERVRDILGRASTSLPVAGKPLYAGVLAQPVPPSPLGAAWRFADRLREYRGDAHTAAWTSAGFDAVEIGILTELYWGLPLKTYIRSRAWTAAELDDGIRRLEERNLVRDDALTDLGRQAREAVESCTDRQCRTVIASLGDDFDDVVSVLVPMGREIRAMRGYPASGPHEMASRFAGRPI
;
A
#
# COMPACT_ATOMS: atom_id res chain seq x y z
N MET A 1 -15.57 4.43 11.37
CA MET A 1 -14.44 5.20 10.81
C MET A 1 -13.10 4.47 10.97
N ILE A 2 -12.63 4.11 12.20
CA ILE A 2 -11.33 3.45 12.40
C ILE A 2 -11.23 2.17 11.58
N ALA A 3 -12.14 1.22 11.75
CA ALA A 3 -12.12 -0.06 11.00
C ALA A 3 -12.16 0.15 9.48
N SER A 4 -12.88 1.17 8.99
CA SER A 4 -12.92 1.48 7.55
C SER A 4 -11.59 2.00 7.03
N ALA A 5 -10.86 2.81 7.81
CA ALA A 5 -9.54 3.33 7.41
C ALA A 5 -8.46 2.23 7.39
N PHE A 6 -8.59 1.24 8.27
CA PHE A 6 -7.66 0.11 8.36
C PHE A 6 -8.14 -1.14 7.59
N ALA A 7 -8.96 -0.99 6.62
CA ALA A 7 -9.75 -1.95 5.83
C ALA A 7 -9.31 -3.44 5.88
N VAL A 8 -8.01 -3.72 5.75
CA VAL A 8 -7.46 -5.09 5.72
C VAL A 8 -6.99 -5.64 7.07
N PHE A 9 -7.02 -4.81 8.13
CA PHE A 9 -6.58 -5.21 9.46
C PHE A 9 -7.76 -5.68 10.33
N ASN A 10 -7.48 -6.58 11.26
CA ASN A 10 -8.46 -7.06 12.21
C ASN A 10 -9.02 -5.92 13.08
N PRO A 11 -10.31 -5.58 12.97
CA PRO A 11 -10.89 -4.46 13.70
C PRO A 11 -10.88 -4.69 15.23
N SER A 12 -10.90 -5.95 15.71
CA SER A 12 -10.83 -6.26 17.14
C SER A 12 -9.51 -5.82 17.78
N VAL A 13 -8.44 -5.70 16.98
CA VAL A 13 -7.13 -5.21 17.42
C VAL A 13 -6.97 -3.71 17.15
N VAL A 14 -7.35 -3.27 15.94
CA VAL A 14 -7.10 -1.88 15.52
C VAL A 14 -7.96 -0.88 16.26
N VAL A 15 -9.25 -1.18 16.48
CA VAL A 15 -10.16 -0.23 17.11
C VAL A 15 -9.75 0.09 18.55
N PRO A 16 -9.47 -0.88 19.43
CA PRO A 16 -8.97 -0.59 20.77
C PRO A 16 -7.63 0.15 20.75
N ALA A 17 -6.68 -0.28 19.91
CA ALA A 17 -5.35 0.33 19.82
C ALA A 17 -5.42 1.81 19.42
N VAL A 18 -6.20 2.15 18.40
CA VAL A 18 -6.38 3.55 17.96
C VAL A 18 -7.15 4.35 18.99
N THR A 19 -8.18 3.79 19.61
CA THR A 19 -8.95 4.46 20.68
C THR A 19 -8.03 4.80 21.87
N HIS A 20 -7.20 3.84 22.28
CA HIS A 20 -6.19 4.07 23.30
C HIS A 20 -5.17 5.14 22.87
N GLY A 21 -4.67 5.09 21.64
CA GLY A 21 -3.76 6.09 21.09
C GLY A 21 -4.34 7.51 21.17
N TRP A 22 -5.65 7.69 20.87
CA TRP A 22 -6.32 8.98 20.99
C TRP A 22 -6.48 9.49 22.43
N SER A 23 -6.39 8.63 23.43
CA SER A 23 -6.36 9.06 24.84
C SER A 23 -4.98 9.59 25.27
N ILE A 24 -3.93 9.27 24.52
CA ILE A 24 -2.55 9.66 24.83
C ILE A 24 -2.10 10.88 24.01
N THR A 25 -2.51 10.96 22.73
CA THR A 25 -1.99 11.96 21.79
C THR A 25 -3.02 12.32 20.71
N GLY A 26 -2.74 13.38 19.95
CA GLY A 26 -3.61 13.84 18.88
C GLY A 26 -3.04 13.62 17.48
N ALA A 27 -3.90 13.73 16.47
CA ALA A 27 -3.57 13.50 15.05
C ALA A 27 -2.36 14.30 14.57
N ALA A 28 -2.25 15.57 14.97
CA ALA A 28 -1.12 16.42 14.57
C ALA A 28 0.23 15.95 15.13
N ALA A 29 0.26 15.40 16.35
CA ALA A 29 1.48 14.85 16.94
C ALA A 29 1.87 13.54 16.25
N ILE A 30 0.91 12.66 15.97
CA ILE A 30 1.15 11.42 15.23
C ILE A 30 1.68 11.72 13.84
N GLU A 31 1.07 12.67 13.13
CA GLU A 31 1.49 13.08 11.79
C GLU A 31 2.93 13.59 11.80
N ARG A 32 3.27 14.52 12.69
CA ARG A 32 4.65 15.03 12.81
C ARG A 32 5.67 13.92 13.11
N THR A 33 5.33 13.01 14.03
CA THR A 33 6.23 11.91 14.41
C THR A 33 6.42 10.93 13.26
N ARG A 34 5.34 10.55 12.57
CA ARG A 34 5.40 9.68 11.39
C ARG A 34 6.24 10.30 10.29
N THR A 35 5.97 11.55 9.97
CA THR A 35 6.67 12.29 8.92
C THR A 35 8.15 12.49 9.26
N GLY A 36 8.45 12.93 10.49
CA GLY A 36 9.83 13.10 10.95
C GLY A 36 10.62 11.79 10.94
N GLY A 37 10.02 10.70 11.43
CA GLY A 37 10.63 9.36 11.42
C GLY A 37 10.91 8.84 10.01
N ALA A 38 9.97 9.02 9.08
CA ALA A 38 10.14 8.61 7.68
C ALA A 38 11.29 9.40 7.01
N ILE A 39 11.32 10.72 7.17
CA ILE A 39 12.36 11.58 6.60
C ILE A 39 13.72 11.26 7.20
N ALA A 40 13.81 11.09 8.53
CA ALA A 40 15.07 10.74 9.19
C ALA A 40 15.61 9.40 8.68
N GLN A 41 14.73 8.38 8.52
CA GLN A 41 15.13 7.08 8.00
C GLN A 41 15.60 7.16 6.54
N LEU A 42 14.87 7.88 5.68
CA LEU A 42 15.24 8.06 4.28
C LEU A 42 16.57 8.84 4.15
N THR A 43 16.74 9.91 4.93
CA THR A 43 17.98 10.69 4.96
C THR A 43 19.17 9.85 5.41
N ARG A 44 18.97 8.99 6.41
CA ARG A 44 20.02 8.07 6.89
C ARG A 44 20.47 7.08 5.81
N ILE A 45 19.56 6.62 4.97
CA ILE A 45 19.83 5.60 3.93
C ILE A 45 20.32 6.24 2.65
N LEU A 46 19.66 7.28 2.17
CA LEU A 46 19.85 7.85 0.84
C LEU A 46 20.66 9.16 0.85
N GLY A 47 20.96 9.70 2.03
CA GLY A 47 21.47 11.06 2.16
C GLY A 47 20.34 12.11 2.14
N PRO A 48 20.66 13.37 2.49
CA PRO A 48 19.66 14.45 2.56
C PRO A 48 19.14 14.89 1.18
N GLU A 49 19.98 14.79 0.15
CA GLU A 49 19.71 15.24 -1.21
C GLU A 49 20.13 14.17 -2.24
N PRO A 50 19.41 13.04 -2.30
CA PRO A 50 19.75 11.99 -3.27
C PRO A 50 19.54 12.49 -4.70
N ALA A 51 20.38 12.01 -5.63
CA ALA A 51 20.37 12.45 -7.02
C ALA A 51 19.00 12.27 -7.68
N GLY A 52 18.50 13.31 -8.33
CA GLY A 52 17.21 13.32 -9.03
C GLY A 52 15.99 13.54 -8.14
N ILE A 53 16.14 13.69 -6.83
CA ILE A 53 15.00 13.80 -5.90
C ILE A 53 14.16 15.07 -6.12
N GLU A 54 14.74 16.18 -6.55
CA GLU A 54 13.99 17.40 -6.86
C GLU A 54 13.06 17.19 -8.07
N ARG A 55 13.56 16.54 -9.12
CA ARG A 55 12.75 16.20 -10.29
C ARG A 55 11.59 15.27 -9.91
N VAL A 56 11.87 14.22 -9.12
CA VAL A 56 10.83 13.31 -8.61
C VAL A 56 9.81 14.06 -7.76
N ARG A 57 10.24 14.96 -6.86
CA ARG A 57 9.34 15.82 -6.07
C ARG A 57 8.38 16.58 -6.98
N ASP A 58 8.89 17.23 -8.03
CA ASP A 58 8.08 18.07 -8.90
C ASP A 58 7.07 17.27 -9.71
N ILE A 59 7.49 16.13 -10.27
CA ILE A 59 6.61 15.24 -11.04
C ILE A 59 5.53 14.64 -10.14
N LEU A 60 5.91 14.04 -9.00
CA LEU A 60 4.96 13.44 -8.07
C LEU A 60 4.03 14.50 -7.45
N GLY A 61 4.54 15.72 -7.22
CA GLY A 61 3.75 16.85 -6.73
C GLY A 61 2.61 17.20 -7.69
N ARG A 62 2.89 17.34 -8.98
CA ARG A 62 1.87 17.56 -10.00
C ARG A 62 0.88 16.38 -10.08
N ALA A 63 1.40 15.16 -10.16
CA ALA A 63 0.58 13.96 -10.34
C ALA A 63 -0.33 13.65 -9.14
N SER A 64 0.09 13.99 -7.91
CA SER A 64 -0.62 13.61 -6.70
C SER A 64 -1.57 14.66 -6.13
N THR A 65 -1.60 15.88 -6.66
CA THR A 65 -2.33 17.00 -6.03
C THR A 65 -3.73 17.21 -6.62
N SER A 66 -3.93 16.89 -7.88
CA SER A 66 -5.17 17.16 -8.64
C SER A 66 -6.05 15.93 -8.89
N LEU A 67 -5.78 14.81 -8.20
CA LEU A 67 -6.56 13.58 -8.38
C LEU A 67 -7.96 13.71 -7.74
N PRO A 68 -8.98 13.07 -8.31
CA PRO A 68 -10.34 13.07 -7.76
C PRO A 68 -10.40 12.46 -6.35
N VAL A 69 -11.04 13.16 -5.42
CA VAL A 69 -11.19 12.70 -4.02
C VAL A 69 -12.42 11.82 -3.78
N ALA A 70 -13.36 11.78 -4.72
CA ALA A 70 -14.59 11.01 -4.58
C ALA A 70 -14.27 9.51 -4.43
N GLY A 71 -14.75 8.89 -3.34
CA GLY A 71 -14.47 7.50 -3.01
C GLY A 71 -13.02 7.21 -2.60
N LYS A 72 -12.25 8.23 -2.23
CA LYS A 72 -10.83 8.14 -1.87
C LYS A 72 -10.54 8.77 -0.49
N PRO A 73 -11.10 8.23 0.61
CA PRO A 73 -11.01 8.84 1.93
C PRO A 73 -9.59 8.90 2.51
N LEU A 74 -8.76 7.87 2.28
CA LEU A 74 -7.38 7.86 2.77
C LEU A 74 -6.52 8.85 1.99
N TYR A 75 -6.67 8.87 0.68
CA TYR A 75 -6.01 9.88 -0.15
C TYR A 75 -6.41 11.30 0.25
N ALA A 76 -7.70 11.58 0.46
CA ALA A 76 -8.17 12.89 0.92
C ALA A 76 -7.57 13.28 2.26
N GLY A 77 -7.46 12.32 3.20
CA GLY A 77 -6.81 12.52 4.48
C GLY A 77 -5.33 12.87 4.38
N VAL A 78 -4.58 12.18 3.50
CA VAL A 78 -3.15 12.49 3.29
C VAL A 78 -2.96 13.76 2.46
N LEU A 79 -3.87 14.07 1.55
CA LEU A 79 -3.85 15.32 0.78
C LEU A 79 -3.92 16.55 1.68
N ALA A 80 -4.69 16.47 2.77
CA ALA A 80 -4.85 17.54 3.76
C ALA A 80 -3.63 17.72 4.68
N GLN A 81 -2.68 16.78 4.68
CA GLN A 81 -1.49 16.87 5.54
C GLN A 81 -0.44 17.82 4.94
N PRO A 82 0.36 18.51 5.79
CA PRO A 82 1.39 19.42 5.31
C PRO A 82 2.44 18.69 4.47
N VAL A 83 2.95 19.38 3.48
CA VAL A 83 4.09 18.92 2.67
C VAL A 83 5.37 19.33 3.38
N PRO A 84 6.30 18.40 3.67
CA PRO A 84 7.59 18.74 4.26
C PRO A 84 8.42 19.67 3.37
N PRO A 85 9.25 20.55 3.95
CA PRO A 85 9.99 21.56 3.16
C PRO A 85 11.17 20.98 2.36
N SER A 86 11.76 19.85 2.81
CA SER A 86 12.87 19.23 2.09
C SER A 86 12.39 18.50 0.83
N PRO A 87 13.17 18.49 -0.27
CA PRO A 87 12.81 17.76 -1.50
C PRO A 87 12.52 16.28 -1.26
N LEU A 88 13.34 15.61 -0.46
CA LEU A 88 13.14 14.19 -0.11
C LEU A 88 11.84 13.98 0.70
N GLY A 89 11.57 14.86 1.66
CA GLY A 89 10.35 14.79 2.46
C GLY A 89 9.10 15.07 1.64
N ALA A 90 9.16 16.05 0.74
CA ALA A 90 8.06 16.36 -0.18
C ALA A 90 7.80 15.21 -1.15
N ALA A 91 8.84 14.63 -1.76
CA ALA A 91 8.71 13.46 -2.64
C ALA A 91 8.09 12.27 -1.90
N TRP A 92 8.51 12.00 -0.66
CA TRP A 92 7.90 10.97 0.19
C TRP A 92 6.41 11.24 0.44
N ARG A 93 6.02 12.49 0.77
CA ARG A 93 4.62 12.86 0.98
C ARG A 93 3.78 12.67 -0.29
N PHE A 94 4.30 13.04 -1.44
CA PHE A 94 3.60 12.88 -2.72
C PHE A 94 3.46 11.39 -3.10
N ALA A 95 4.50 10.59 -2.88
CA ALA A 95 4.41 9.13 -3.03
C ALA A 95 3.38 8.52 -2.08
N ASP A 96 3.29 9.00 -0.83
CA ASP A 96 2.29 8.58 0.15
C ASP A 96 0.85 8.88 -0.32
N ARG A 97 0.62 10.05 -0.93
CA ARG A 97 -0.66 10.41 -1.55
C ARG A 97 -1.06 9.41 -2.65
N LEU A 98 -0.14 9.09 -3.56
CA LEU A 98 -0.39 8.13 -4.64
C LEU A 98 -0.65 6.71 -4.11
N ARG A 99 0.09 6.32 -3.08
CA ARG A 99 -0.09 5.04 -2.40
C ARG A 99 -1.49 4.92 -1.80
N GLU A 100 -1.97 5.95 -1.11
CA GLU A 100 -3.31 5.94 -0.52
C GLU A 100 -4.41 6.05 -1.58
N TYR A 101 -4.18 6.79 -2.66
CA TYR A 101 -5.11 6.81 -3.80
C TYR A 101 -5.33 5.42 -4.39
N ARG A 102 -4.22 4.66 -4.61
CA ARG A 102 -4.30 3.27 -5.05
C ARG A 102 -4.90 2.35 -3.98
N GLY A 103 -4.59 2.58 -2.72
CA GLY A 103 -5.14 1.83 -1.59
C GLY A 103 -6.67 1.91 -1.53
N ASP A 104 -7.22 3.11 -1.63
CA ASP A 104 -8.67 3.34 -1.72
C ASP A 104 -9.29 2.68 -2.96
N ALA A 105 -8.62 2.77 -4.13
CA ALA A 105 -9.06 2.12 -5.35
C ALA A 105 -9.10 0.59 -5.21
N HIS A 106 -8.08 0.01 -4.58
CA HIS A 106 -8.00 -1.43 -4.34
C HIS A 106 -9.07 -1.90 -3.36
N THR A 107 -9.30 -1.13 -2.29
CA THR A 107 -10.38 -1.43 -1.33
C THR A 107 -11.74 -1.43 -2.01
N ALA A 108 -12.04 -0.44 -2.84
CA ALA A 108 -13.28 -0.42 -3.62
C ALA A 108 -13.38 -1.60 -4.59
N ALA A 109 -12.28 -2.01 -5.22
CA ALA A 109 -12.26 -3.11 -6.18
C ALA A 109 -12.58 -4.46 -5.52
N TRP A 110 -11.88 -4.84 -4.43
CA TRP A 110 -12.12 -6.12 -3.79
C TRP A 110 -13.44 -6.19 -3.02
N THR A 111 -13.90 -5.10 -2.42
CA THR A 111 -15.22 -5.06 -1.77
C THR A 111 -16.35 -5.19 -2.80
N SER A 112 -16.24 -4.54 -3.96
CA SER A 112 -17.24 -4.69 -5.04
C SER A 112 -17.23 -6.08 -5.68
N ALA A 113 -16.12 -6.79 -5.60
CA ALA A 113 -16.02 -8.20 -6.04
C ALA A 113 -16.53 -9.21 -5.00
N GLY A 114 -17.04 -8.73 -3.84
CA GLY A 114 -17.62 -9.56 -2.79
C GLY A 114 -16.57 -10.32 -1.97
N PHE A 115 -15.35 -9.80 -1.87
CA PHE A 115 -14.32 -10.32 -0.97
C PHE A 115 -14.33 -9.55 0.37
N ASP A 116 -14.00 -10.25 1.44
CA ASP A 116 -13.65 -9.62 2.70
C ASP A 116 -12.12 -9.41 2.84
N ALA A 117 -11.72 -8.82 3.97
CA ALA A 117 -10.33 -8.47 4.24
C ALA A 117 -9.42 -9.71 4.38
N VAL A 118 -9.94 -10.81 4.89
CA VAL A 118 -9.21 -12.07 5.03
C VAL A 118 -9.06 -12.74 3.67
N GLU A 119 -10.15 -12.86 2.92
CA GLU A 119 -10.19 -13.48 1.61
C GLU A 119 -9.24 -12.79 0.62
N ILE A 120 -9.30 -11.46 0.52
CA ILE A 120 -8.39 -10.73 -0.39
C ILE A 120 -6.92 -10.84 0.05
N GLY A 121 -6.65 -10.92 1.35
CA GLY A 121 -5.31 -11.14 1.87
C GLY A 121 -4.74 -12.50 1.46
N ILE A 122 -5.53 -13.58 1.61
CA ILE A 122 -5.17 -14.94 1.21
C ILE A 122 -4.96 -15.02 -0.31
N LEU A 123 -5.90 -14.50 -1.10
CA LEU A 123 -5.76 -14.45 -2.55
C LEU A 123 -4.51 -13.68 -2.98
N THR A 124 -4.15 -12.61 -2.26
CA THR A 124 -2.92 -11.83 -2.52
C THR A 124 -1.66 -12.65 -2.24
N GLU A 125 -1.59 -13.36 -1.12
CA GLU A 125 -0.46 -14.24 -0.82
C GLU A 125 -0.21 -15.25 -1.93
N LEU A 126 -1.26 -15.99 -2.27
CA LEU A 126 -1.18 -17.05 -3.28
C LEU A 126 -0.89 -16.50 -4.69
N TYR A 127 -1.46 -15.34 -5.03
CA TYR A 127 -1.22 -14.69 -6.32
C TYR A 127 0.25 -14.30 -6.51
N TRP A 128 0.90 -13.85 -5.45
CA TRP A 128 2.33 -13.50 -5.45
C TRP A 128 3.24 -14.69 -5.14
N GLY A 129 2.69 -15.91 -4.98
CA GLY A 129 3.45 -17.12 -4.66
C GLY A 129 4.09 -17.07 -3.28
N LEU A 130 3.46 -16.39 -2.33
CA LEU A 130 3.84 -16.46 -0.92
C LEU A 130 3.18 -17.67 -0.28
N PRO A 131 3.82 -18.30 0.72
CA PRO A 131 3.16 -19.35 1.50
C PRO A 131 1.95 -18.78 2.25
N LEU A 132 0.91 -19.58 2.39
CA LEU A 132 -0.28 -19.23 3.16
C LEU A 132 0.07 -18.77 4.59
N LYS A 133 -0.70 -17.81 5.09
CA LYS A 133 -0.60 -17.27 6.46
C LYS A 133 0.76 -16.61 6.77
N THR A 134 1.50 -16.17 5.76
CA THR A 134 2.78 -15.45 5.96
C THR A 134 2.58 -13.93 5.92
N TYR A 135 2.10 -13.38 4.84
CA TYR A 135 1.86 -11.95 4.68
C TYR A 135 0.64 -11.47 5.47
N ILE A 136 -0.50 -12.20 5.36
CA ILE A 136 -1.76 -11.79 5.98
C ILE A 136 -1.72 -11.80 7.51
N ARG A 137 -0.88 -12.63 8.13
CA ARG A 137 -0.68 -12.62 9.60
C ARG A 137 -0.27 -11.24 10.12
N SER A 138 0.40 -10.41 9.31
CA SER A 138 0.76 -9.04 9.66
C SER A 138 -0.45 -8.11 9.84
N ARG A 139 -1.65 -8.59 9.51
CA ARG A 139 -2.93 -7.87 9.65
C ARG A 139 -3.67 -8.20 10.95
N ALA A 140 -3.01 -8.94 11.85
CA ALA A 140 -3.51 -9.33 13.18
C ALA A 140 -4.77 -10.21 13.17
N TRP A 141 -5.03 -10.95 12.09
CA TRP A 141 -6.06 -11.99 12.05
C TRP A 141 -5.58 -13.21 12.83
N THR A 142 -6.47 -13.85 13.57
CA THR A 142 -6.20 -15.09 14.27
C THR A 142 -6.08 -16.27 13.33
N ALA A 143 -5.45 -17.36 13.75
CA ALA A 143 -5.35 -18.56 12.93
C ALA A 143 -6.74 -19.10 12.54
N ALA A 144 -7.70 -19.10 13.47
CA ALA A 144 -9.06 -19.55 13.20
C ALA A 144 -9.78 -18.69 12.15
N GLU A 145 -9.64 -17.37 12.20
CA GLU A 145 -10.20 -16.47 11.19
C GLU A 145 -9.56 -16.69 9.81
N LEU A 146 -8.25 -16.97 9.77
CA LEU A 146 -7.56 -17.31 8.52
C LEU A 146 -8.01 -18.65 7.97
N ASP A 147 -8.15 -19.68 8.81
CA ASP A 147 -8.66 -21.00 8.40
C ASP A 147 -10.09 -20.91 7.85
N ASP A 148 -10.94 -20.13 8.50
CA ASP A 148 -12.31 -19.88 8.04
C ASP A 148 -12.32 -19.13 6.69
N GLY A 149 -11.45 -18.17 6.48
CA GLY A 149 -11.28 -17.47 5.21
C GLY A 149 -10.82 -18.40 4.08
N ILE A 150 -9.88 -19.31 4.35
CA ILE A 150 -9.44 -20.34 3.38
C ILE A 150 -10.61 -21.22 3.02
N ARG A 151 -11.34 -21.77 4.00
CA ARG A 151 -12.52 -22.61 3.78
C ARG A 151 -13.56 -21.93 2.88
N ARG A 152 -13.90 -20.66 3.11
CA ARG A 152 -14.84 -19.90 2.27
C ARG A 152 -14.34 -19.76 0.83
N LEU A 153 -13.04 -19.57 0.62
CA LEU A 153 -12.45 -19.51 -0.72
C LEU A 153 -12.47 -20.89 -1.40
N GLU A 154 -12.27 -21.98 -0.66
CA GLU A 154 -12.38 -23.35 -1.16
C GLU A 154 -13.83 -23.69 -1.57
N GLU A 155 -14.82 -23.34 -0.75
CA GLU A 155 -16.25 -23.49 -1.05
C GLU A 155 -16.64 -22.74 -2.34
N ARG A 156 -16.00 -21.61 -2.62
CA ARG A 156 -16.15 -20.84 -3.87
C ARG A 156 -15.27 -21.35 -5.01
N ASN A 157 -14.54 -22.44 -4.81
CA ASN A 157 -13.59 -23.01 -5.77
C ASN A 157 -12.52 -22.02 -6.27
N LEU A 158 -12.12 -21.08 -5.42
CA LEU A 158 -11.07 -20.10 -5.73
C LEU A 158 -9.68 -20.56 -5.26
N VAL A 159 -9.65 -21.40 -4.21
CA VAL A 159 -8.44 -22.00 -3.64
C VAL A 159 -8.66 -23.53 -3.59
N ARG A 160 -7.60 -24.29 -3.79
CA ARG A 160 -7.54 -25.75 -3.63
C ARG A 160 -6.11 -26.16 -3.36
N ASP A 161 -5.89 -27.08 -2.40
CA ASP A 161 -4.56 -27.61 -2.07
C ASP A 161 -3.52 -26.49 -1.85
N ASP A 162 -3.88 -25.48 -1.05
CA ASP A 162 -3.06 -24.30 -0.73
C ASP A 162 -2.62 -23.47 -1.96
N ALA A 163 -3.31 -23.58 -3.08
CA ALA A 163 -3.02 -22.84 -4.31
C ALA A 163 -4.26 -22.19 -4.92
N LEU A 164 -4.04 -21.12 -5.72
CA LEU A 164 -5.11 -20.56 -6.54
C LEU A 164 -5.52 -21.56 -7.63
N THR A 165 -6.82 -21.77 -7.76
CA THR A 165 -7.40 -22.36 -8.97
C THR A 165 -7.32 -21.36 -10.14
N ASP A 166 -7.61 -21.80 -11.37
CA ASP A 166 -7.74 -20.87 -12.51
C ASP A 166 -8.82 -19.82 -12.26
N LEU A 167 -9.94 -20.20 -11.64
CA LEU A 167 -10.99 -19.28 -11.25
C LEU A 167 -10.52 -18.28 -10.18
N GLY A 168 -9.76 -18.74 -9.19
CA GLY A 168 -9.17 -17.88 -8.16
C GLY A 168 -8.17 -16.90 -8.73
N ARG A 169 -7.35 -17.34 -9.68
CA ARG A 169 -6.41 -16.46 -10.39
C ARG A 169 -7.14 -15.39 -11.19
N GLN A 170 -8.16 -15.78 -11.96
CA GLN A 170 -8.99 -14.85 -12.73
C GLN A 170 -9.71 -13.84 -11.83
N ALA A 171 -10.27 -14.29 -10.71
CA ALA A 171 -10.95 -13.42 -9.75
C ALA A 171 -9.97 -12.39 -9.14
N ARG A 172 -8.75 -12.82 -8.77
CA ARG A 172 -7.71 -11.91 -8.24
C ARG A 172 -7.22 -10.93 -9.30
N GLU A 173 -7.04 -11.38 -10.54
CA GLU A 173 -6.68 -10.54 -11.68
C GLU A 173 -7.75 -9.50 -12.00
N ALA A 174 -9.02 -9.86 -11.89
CA ALA A 174 -10.13 -8.92 -12.08
C ALA A 174 -10.10 -7.78 -11.04
N VAL A 175 -9.72 -8.08 -9.79
CA VAL A 175 -9.52 -7.07 -8.75
C VAL A 175 -8.36 -6.13 -9.11
N GLU A 176 -7.21 -6.64 -9.58
CA GLU A 176 -6.10 -5.81 -10.03
C GLU A 176 -6.50 -4.92 -11.21
N SER A 177 -7.10 -5.50 -12.24
CA SER A 177 -7.57 -4.78 -13.42
C SER A 177 -8.58 -3.68 -13.06
N CYS A 178 -9.45 -3.92 -12.07
CA CYS A 178 -10.37 -2.91 -11.57
C CYS A 178 -9.64 -1.79 -10.83
N THR A 179 -8.64 -2.14 -10.02
CA THR A 179 -7.78 -1.18 -9.31
C THR A 179 -7.03 -0.29 -10.30
N ASP A 180 -6.43 -0.88 -11.32
CA ASP A 180 -5.66 -0.18 -12.35
C ASP A 180 -6.52 0.79 -13.16
N ARG A 181 -7.73 0.36 -13.56
CA ARG A 181 -8.70 1.25 -14.22
C ARG A 181 -9.04 2.47 -13.36
N GLN A 182 -9.16 2.31 -12.04
CA GLN A 182 -9.41 3.44 -11.13
C GLN A 182 -8.18 4.33 -10.95
N CYS A 183 -6.98 3.82 -11.22
CA CYS A 183 -5.72 4.56 -11.10
C CYS A 183 -5.23 5.15 -12.43
N ARG A 184 -5.94 4.98 -13.54
CA ARG A 184 -5.52 5.49 -14.86
C ARG A 184 -5.25 7.00 -14.89
N THR A 185 -5.95 7.78 -14.05
CA THR A 185 -5.72 9.22 -13.92
C THR A 185 -4.35 9.54 -13.34
N VAL A 186 -3.80 8.68 -12.48
CA VAL A 186 -2.43 8.80 -11.95
C VAL A 186 -1.43 8.65 -13.09
N ILE A 187 -1.57 7.58 -13.88
CA ILE A 187 -0.68 7.31 -15.02
C ILE A 187 -0.78 8.43 -16.05
N ALA A 188 -1.99 8.90 -16.37
CA ALA A 188 -2.18 10.02 -17.28
C ALA A 188 -1.54 11.32 -16.77
N SER A 189 -1.53 11.54 -15.44
CA SER A 189 -0.89 12.72 -14.82
C SER A 189 0.64 12.65 -14.82
N LEU A 190 1.22 11.45 -14.83
CA LEU A 190 2.66 11.24 -14.97
C LEU A 190 3.10 11.40 -16.42
N GLY A 191 2.29 10.93 -17.39
CA GLY A 191 2.57 11.07 -18.81
C GLY A 191 3.99 10.62 -19.19
N ASP A 192 4.69 11.42 -19.97
CA ASP A 192 6.06 11.15 -20.44
C ASP A 192 7.11 11.19 -19.30
N ASP A 193 6.77 11.77 -18.15
CA ASP A 193 7.66 11.80 -16.97
C ASP A 193 7.71 10.45 -16.21
N PHE A 194 6.91 9.44 -16.59
CA PHE A 194 6.83 8.16 -15.87
C PHE A 194 8.19 7.45 -15.81
N ASP A 195 8.88 7.32 -16.93
CA ASP A 195 10.18 6.63 -17.00
C ASP A 195 11.25 7.37 -16.21
N ASP A 196 11.21 8.70 -16.17
CA ASP A 196 12.12 9.52 -15.36
C ASP A 196 11.94 9.23 -13.88
N VAL A 197 10.70 9.20 -13.39
CA VAL A 197 10.41 8.85 -11.98
C VAL A 197 10.91 7.46 -11.65
N VAL A 198 10.62 6.48 -12.51
CA VAL A 198 11.03 5.09 -12.32
C VAL A 198 12.56 4.96 -12.29
N SER A 199 13.26 5.65 -13.22
CA SER A 199 14.74 5.61 -13.30
C SER A 199 15.42 6.10 -12.03
N VAL A 200 14.83 7.08 -11.33
CA VAL A 200 15.36 7.63 -10.07
C VAL A 200 14.93 6.78 -8.87
N LEU A 201 13.66 6.36 -8.80
CA LEU A 201 13.13 5.65 -7.62
C LEU A 201 13.58 4.19 -7.53
N VAL A 202 13.85 3.51 -8.64
CA VAL A 202 14.29 2.10 -8.63
C VAL A 202 15.64 1.90 -7.92
N PRO A 203 16.69 2.68 -8.21
CA PRO A 203 17.94 2.61 -7.44
C PRO A 203 17.76 2.91 -5.96
N MET A 204 17.00 3.97 -5.61
CA MET A 204 16.69 4.30 -4.21
C MET A 204 15.98 3.14 -3.49
N GLY A 205 14.99 2.52 -4.13
CA GLY A 205 14.30 1.36 -3.59
C GLY A 205 15.22 0.15 -3.38
N ARG A 206 16.21 -0.07 -4.25
CA ARG A 206 17.25 -1.10 -4.05
C ARG A 206 18.11 -0.80 -2.83
N GLU A 207 18.53 0.44 -2.66
CA GLU A 207 19.34 0.86 -1.51
C GLU A 207 18.57 0.73 -0.19
N ILE A 208 17.31 1.17 -0.14
CA ILE A 208 16.46 1.01 1.03
C ILE A 208 16.33 -0.47 1.44
N ARG A 209 16.20 -1.39 0.48
CA ARG A 209 16.17 -2.84 0.75
C ARG A 209 17.51 -3.36 1.24
N ALA A 210 18.61 -2.98 0.59
CA ALA A 210 19.97 -3.39 0.96
C ALA A 210 20.32 -2.96 2.40
N MET A 211 19.90 -1.77 2.79
CA MET A 211 20.10 -1.21 4.12
C MET A 211 19.05 -1.66 5.15
N ARG A 212 18.24 -2.68 4.81
CA ARG A 212 17.16 -3.20 5.67
C ARG A 212 16.23 -2.09 6.20
N GLY A 213 15.89 -1.14 5.33
CA GLY A 213 15.02 0.00 5.67
C GLY A 213 13.56 -0.38 5.93
N TYR A 214 13.21 -1.65 5.77
CA TYR A 214 11.86 -2.21 6.03
C TYR A 214 11.87 -3.14 7.22
N PRO A 215 10.72 -3.35 7.88
CA PRO A 215 10.54 -4.42 8.88
C PRO A 215 10.84 -5.80 8.28
N ALA A 216 11.06 -6.81 9.13
CA ALA A 216 11.36 -8.18 8.69
C ALA A 216 10.23 -8.83 7.88
N SER A 217 8.97 -8.36 8.03
CA SER A 217 7.82 -8.84 7.29
C SER A 217 6.87 -7.69 6.93
N GLY A 218 6.12 -7.83 5.82
CA GLY A 218 5.12 -6.84 5.42
C GLY A 218 4.96 -6.70 3.89
N PRO A 219 4.25 -5.66 3.43
CA PRO A 219 3.93 -5.45 2.01
C PRO A 219 5.14 -5.38 1.07
N HIS A 220 6.32 -5.00 1.59
CA HIS A 220 7.56 -4.93 0.82
C HIS A 220 8.07 -6.30 0.36
N GLU A 221 7.64 -7.40 1.00
CA GLU A 221 7.95 -8.76 0.55
C GLU A 221 7.42 -9.02 -0.86
N MET A 222 6.28 -8.43 -1.22
CA MET A 222 5.73 -8.48 -2.57
C MET A 222 6.60 -7.70 -3.57
N ALA A 223 7.14 -6.55 -3.18
CA ALA A 223 7.95 -5.71 -4.06
C ALA A 223 9.22 -6.39 -4.57
N SER A 224 9.80 -7.31 -3.79
CA SER A 224 10.96 -8.09 -4.23
C SER A 224 10.62 -9.11 -5.32
N ARG A 225 9.35 -9.50 -5.46
CA ARG A 225 8.87 -10.45 -6.47
C ARG A 225 8.43 -9.76 -7.77
N PHE A 226 8.18 -8.44 -7.74
CA PHE A 226 7.95 -7.66 -8.96
C PHE A 226 9.18 -7.55 -9.85
N ALA A 227 10.38 -7.58 -9.28
CA ALA A 227 11.63 -7.38 -10.01
C ALA A 227 11.94 -8.45 -11.07
N GLY A 228 11.14 -9.50 -11.19
CA GLY A 228 11.28 -10.58 -12.18
C GLY A 228 10.11 -10.71 -13.16
N ARG A 229 9.10 -9.82 -13.12
CA ARG A 229 7.99 -9.83 -14.08
C ARG A 229 8.15 -8.65 -15.06
N PRO A 230 7.97 -8.86 -16.37
CA PRO A 230 7.83 -7.74 -17.31
C PRO A 230 6.60 -6.92 -16.92
N ILE A 231 6.79 -5.59 -16.91
CA ILE A 231 5.73 -4.59 -16.73
C ILE A 231 4.85 -4.60 -17.97
#